data_ee79dda5a4907559bc7ebdb44e9f4284
#
_entry.id   ee79dda5a4907559bc7ebdb44e9f4284
#
_cell.length_a   1.000
_cell.length_b   1.000
_cell.length_c   1.000
_cell.angle_alpha   90.00
_cell.angle_beta   90.00
_cell.angle_gamma   90.00
#
_symmetry.space_group_name_H-M   'P 1'
#
loop_
_entity.id
_entity.type
_entity.pdbx_description
1 polymer ?
#
loop_
_entity_poly.entity_id
_entity_poly.type
_entity_poly.pdbx_seq_one_letter_code
_entity_poly.pdbx_strand_id
1 'polypeptide(L)'
;MNIEDGTKDPCRPLCDATLMEEKIAAVKKLNLPVLINARTDVYWLNADAPGSRLQTAVRRANRYRQAGANCIFIPGANDTGTIAGLRKDIPGPLNVLAGSHTPSLQILSELGIERISCGSAPFRAALSLVKKIGEDIITRGSFSHMTDGVLSYGEAADWISLHRNPKQNR
;
A
#
# COMPACT_ATOMS: atom_id res chain seq x y z
N MET A 1 7.50 -2.09 -9.70
CA MET A 1 7.19 -0.64 -9.77
C MET A 1 5.71 -0.40 -9.56
N ASN A 2 5.30 0.76 -9.02
CA ASN A 2 3.90 1.17 -8.98
C ASN A 2 3.61 2.10 -10.16
N ILE A 3 2.45 1.90 -10.79
CA ILE A 3 1.86 2.82 -11.77
C ILE A 3 0.44 3.08 -11.30
N GLU A 4 0.01 4.34 -11.22
CA GLU A 4 -1.30 4.72 -10.65
C GLU A 4 -2.14 5.54 -11.61
N ASP A 5 -3.45 5.43 -11.49
CA ASP A 5 -4.43 6.14 -12.31
C ASP A 5 -4.97 7.41 -11.65
N GLY A 6 -4.63 7.66 -10.38
CA GLY A 6 -4.98 8.90 -9.70
C GLY A 6 -4.36 10.12 -10.36
N THR A 7 -5.14 11.18 -10.47
CA THR A 7 -4.68 12.50 -10.94
C THR A 7 -4.58 13.46 -9.78
N LYS A 8 -4.06 14.66 -10.03
CA LYS A 8 -4.10 15.77 -9.07
C LYS A 8 -5.28 16.72 -9.32
N ASP A 9 -6.11 16.41 -10.32
CA ASP A 9 -7.28 17.21 -10.70
C ASP A 9 -8.52 16.70 -9.94
N PRO A 10 -9.11 17.50 -9.03
CA PRO A 10 -10.31 17.08 -8.30
C PRO A 10 -11.53 16.85 -9.20
N CYS A 11 -11.61 17.54 -10.35
CA CYS A 11 -12.70 17.40 -11.30
C CYS A 11 -12.57 16.12 -12.14
N ARG A 12 -11.36 15.58 -12.23
CA ARG A 12 -11.05 14.35 -12.95
C ARG A 12 -10.12 13.48 -12.12
N PRO A 13 -10.58 12.94 -10.99
CA PRO A 13 -9.71 12.29 -10.02
C PRO A 13 -8.95 11.06 -10.57
N LEU A 14 -9.48 10.42 -11.60
CA LEU A 14 -8.83 9.29 -12.27
C LEU A 14 -8.57 9.61 -13.74
N CYS A 15 -7.43 9.22 -14.26
CA CYS A 15 -7.17 9.27 -15.69
C CYS A 15 -8.01 8.23 -16.44
N ASP A 16 -8.09 8.36 -17.77
CA ASP A 16 -8.72 7.34 -18.60
C ASP A 16 -8.01 5.98 -18.39
N ALA A 17 -8.81 4.93 -18.27
CA ALA A 17 -8.27 3.59 -18.08
C ALA A 17 -7.41 3.15 -19.29
N THR A 18 -7.74 3.61 -20.48
CA THR A 18 -6.96 3.36 -21.71
C THR A 18 -5.53 3.90 -21.59
N LEU A 19 -5.37 5.12 -21.08
CA LEU A 19 -4.03 5.69 -20.83
C LEU A 19 -3.21 4.83 -19.86
N MET A 20 -3.87 4.28 -18.85
CA MET A 20 -3.20 3.39 -17.89
C MET A 20 -2.80 2.06 -18.53
N GLU A 21 -3.65 1.49 -19.37
CA GLU A 21 -3.34 0.28 -20.18
C GLU A 21 -2.13 0.52 -21.08
N GLU A 22 -2.11 1.64 -21.78
CA GLU A 22 -0.98 2.02 -22.65
C GLU A 22 0.34 2.13 -21.89
N LYS A 23 0.32 2.78 -20.71
CA LYS A 23 1.49 2.87 -19.84
C LYS A 23 1.98 1.49 -19.39
N ILE A 24 1.09 0.61 -18.95
CA ILE A 24 1.41 -0.75 -18.51
C ILE A 24 2.00 -1.54 -19.69
N ALA A 25 1.35 -1.51 -20.85
CA ALA A 25 1.80 -2.20 -22.04
C ALA A 25 3.17 -1.68 -22.52
N ALA A 26 3.41 -0.37 -22.48
CA ALA A 26 4.70 0.23 -22.83
C ALA A 26 5.82 -0.28 -21.94
N VAL A 27 5.61 -0.33 -20.61
CA VAL A 27 6.61 -0.88 -19.68
C VAL A 27 6.84 -2.37 -19.92
N LYS A 28 5.81 -3.15 -20.22
CA LYS A 28 5.93 -4.58 -20.54
C LYS A 28 6.76 -4.82 -21.80
N LYS A 29 6.61 -3.97 -22.82
CA LYS A 29 7.38 -4.06 -24.08
C LYS A 29 8.88 -3.86 -23.87
N LEU A 30 9.31 -3.20 -22.80
CA LEU A 30 10.73 -3.02 -22.48
C LEU A 30 11.42 -4.33 -22.02
N ASN A 31 10.64 -5.38 -21.75
CA ASN A 31 11.10 -6.69 -21.28
C ASN A 31 12.09 -6.63 -20.10
N LEU A 32 11.87 -5.67 -19.19
CA LEU A 32 12.70 -5.50 -18.00
C LEU A 32 12.24 -6.47 -16.89
N PRO A 33 13.14 -6.92 -16.01
CA PRO A 33 12.81 -7.77 -14.86
C PRO A 33 12.11 -6.99 -13.75
N VAL A 34 11.00 -6.33 -14.07
CA VAL A 34 10.20 -5.54 -13.14
C VAL A 34 8.80 -6.07 -12.98
N LEU A 35 8.31 -6.10 -11.73
CA LEU A 35 6.92 -6.39 -11.43
C LEU A 35 6.12 -5.10 -11.45
N ILE A 36 5.03 -5.07 -12.22
CA ILE A 36 4.10 -3.93 -12.31
C ILE A 36 2.98 -4.15 -11.30
N ASN A 37 2.91 -3.27 -10.30
CA ASN A 37 1.81 -3.15 -9.36
C ASN A 37 0.92 -1.99 -9.83
N ALA A 38 -0.14 -2.31 -10.55
CA ALA A 38 -1.04 -1.31 -11.10
C ALA A 38 -2.04 -0.86 -10.03
N ARG A 39 -1.98 0.42 -9.68
CA ARG A 39 -2.83 1.02 -8.66
C ARG A 39 -4.02 1.72 -9.28
N THR A 40 -5.21 1.45 -8.74
CA THR A 40 -6.40 2.26 -9.01
C THR A 40 -6.87 2.96 -7.75
N ASP A 41 -7.07 4.27 -7.86
CA ASP A 41 -7.42 5.15 -6.77
C ASP A 41 -8.93 5.37 -6.59
N VAL A 42 -9.76 4.50 -7.16
CA VAL A 42 -11.24 4.58 -7.07
C VAL A 42 -11.72 4.75 -5.63
N TYR A 43 -11.19 3.96 -4.69
CA TYR A 43 -11.54 4.04 -3.27
C TYR A 43 -10.78 5.16 -2.56
N TRP A 44 -9.51 5.36 -2.88
CA TRP A 44 -8.65 6.35 -2.22
C TRP A 44 -9.14 7.79 -2.44
N LEU A 45 -9.59 8.08 -3.65
CA LEU A 45 -10.07 9.41 -4.04
C LEU A 45 -11.60 9.55 -4.00
N ASN A 46 -12.32 8.49 -3.58
CA ASN A 46 -13.78 8.42 -3.66
C ASN A 46 -14.30 8.82 -5.06
N ALA A 47 -13.63 8.31 -6.09
CA ALA A 47 -13.79 8.76 -7.47
C ALA A 47 -15.13 8.38 -8.12
N ASP A 48 -15.98 7.64 -7.42
CA ASP A 48 -17.30 7.22 -7.90
C ASP A 48 -18.27 7.14 -6.71
N ALA A 49 -19.57 7.05 -7.01
CA ALA A 49 -20.61 6.86 -5.99
C ALA A 49 -20.35 5.58 -5.18
N PRO A 50 -20.67 5.54 -3.87
CA PRO A 50 -20.38 4.37 -3.03
C PRO A 50 -20.89 3.05 -3.61
N GLY A 51 -22.09 3.03 -4.22
CA GLY A 51 -22.70 1.82 -4.77
C GLY A 51 -22.06 1.31 -6.09
N SER A 52 -21.29 2.13 -6.79
CA SER A 52 -20.64 1.77 -8.06
C SER A 52 -19.13 1.58 -7.95
N ARG A 53 -18.50 1.96 -6.81
CA ARG A 53 -17.06 1.88 -6.63
C ARG A 53 -16.48 0.49 -6.85
N LEU A 54 -17.11 -0.53 -6.30
CA LEU A 54 -16.66 -1.92 -6.47
C LEU A 54 -16.58 -2.29 -7.94
N GLN A 55 -17.65 -2.05 -8.69
CA GLN A 55 -17.72 -2.37 -10.11
C GLN A 55 -16.70 -1.57 -10.93
N THR A 56 -16.52 -0.28 -10.61
CA THR A 56 -15.53 0.56 -11.28
C THR A 56 -14.11 0.11 -10.99
N ALA A 57 -13.79 -0.24 -9.74
CA ALA A 57 -12.48 -0.77 -9.37
C ALA A 57 -12.19 -2.11 -10.06
N VAL A 58 -13.16 -3.04 -10.06
CA VAL A 58 -13.05 -4.35 -10.74
C VAL A 58 -12.83 -4.18 -12.23
N ARG A 59 -13.63 -3.33 -12.90
CA ARG A 59 -13.49 -3.06 -14.33
C ARG A 59 -12.08 -2.52 -14.66
N ARG A 60 -11.58 -1.52 -13.93
CA ARG A 60 -10.23 -0.96 -14.12
C ARG A 60 -9.15 -2.01 -13.85
N ALA A 61 -9.24 -2.72 -12.72
CA ALA A 61 -8.30 -3.75 -12.33
C ALA A 61 -8.15 -4.83 -13.43
N ASN A 62 -9.25 -5.32 -13.96
CA ASN A 62 -9.24 -6.35 -15.01
C ASN A 62 -8.62 -5.83 -16.33
N ARG A 63 -8.89 -4.59 -16.72
CA ARG A 63 -8.23 -3.95 -17.87
C ARG A 63 -6.71 -3.86 -17.65
N TYR A 64 -6.26 -3.44 -16.47
CA TYR A 64 -4.83 -3.33 -16.14
C TYR A 64 -4.15 -4.69 -16.11
N ARG A 65 -4.85 -5.73 -15.61
CA ARG A 65 -4.37 -7.12 -15.69
C ARG A 65 -4.16 -7.57 -17.13
N GLN A 66 -5.14 -7.33 -18.01
CA GLN A 66 -5.07 -7.66 -19.43
C GLN A 66 -3.93 -6.91 -20.13
N ALA A 67 -3.64 -5.67 -19.74
CA ALA A 67 -2.50 -4.89 -20.25
C ALA A 67 -1.13 -5.42 -19.76
N GLY A 68 -1.10 -6.35 -18.78
CA GLY A 68 0.11 -7.01 -18.31
C GLY A 68 0.55 -6.65 -16.89
N ALA A 69 -0.30 -6.02 -16.07
CA ALA A 69 0.01 -5.81 -14.67
C ALA A 69 0.19 -7.14 -13.92
N ASN A 70 1.23 -7.22 -13.10
CA ASN A 70 1.54 -8.41 -12.30
C ASN A 70 0.72 -8.50 -11.01
N CYS A 71 0.34 -7.34 -10.46
CA CYS A 71 -0.43 -7.20 -9.24
C CYS A 71 -1.35 -5.98 -9.38
N ILE A 72 -2.53 -6.04 -8.78
CA ILE A 72 -3.47 -4.92 -8.70
C ILE A 72 -3.42 -4.35 -7.28
N PHE A 73 -3.36 -3.04 -7.15
CA PHE A 73 -3.35 -2.33 -5.88
C PHE A 73 -4.54 -1.39 -5.76
N ILE A 74 -5.35 -1.59 -4.71
CA ILE A 74 -6.57 -0.80 -4.48
C ILE A 74 -6.52 -0.20 -3.06
N PRO A 75 -5.79 0.92 -2.88
CA PRO A 75 -5.76 1.59 -1.58
C PRO A 75 -7.15 2.18 -1.27
N GLY A 76 -7.50 2.20 0.03
CA GLY A 76 -8.79 2.69 0.50
C GLY A 76 -9.90 1.64 0.55
N ALA A 77 -9.75 0.50 -0.12
CA ALA A 77 -10.54 -0.68 0.15
C ALA A 77 -10.01 -1.35 1.42
N ASN A 78 -10.66 -1.11 2.55
CA ASN A 78 -10.10 -1.41 3.87
C ASN A 78 -11.07 -2.15 4.82
N ASP A 79 -12.22 -2.58 4.35
CA ASP A 79 -13.12 -3.46 5.09
C ASP A 79 -13.23 -4.85 4.44
N THR A 80 -13.57 -5.85 5.25
CA THR A 80 -13.63 -7.25 4.84
C THR A 80 -14.58 -7.49 3.68
N GLY A 81 -15.75 -6.86 3.67
CA GLY A 81 -16.76 -7.06 2.63
C GLY A 81 -16.32 -6.52 1.29
N THR A 82 -15.76 -5.30 1.27
CA THR A 82 -15.19 -4.68 0.06
C THR A 82 -14.03 -5.52 -0.47
N ILE A 83 -13.09 -5.95 0.38
CA ILE A 83 -11.92 -6.75 -0.03
C ILE A 83 -12.38 -8.10 -0.59
N ALA A 84 -13.34 -8.78 0.05
CA ALA A 84 -13.91 -10.03 -0.45
C ALA A 84 -14.58 -9.84 -1.83
N GLY A 85 -15.33 -8.76 -2.01
CA GLY A 85 -15.94 -8.42 -3.29
C GLY A 85 -14.91 -8.20 -4.41
N LEU A 86 -13.84 -7.46 -4.11
CA LEU A 86 -12.72 -7.24 -5.04
C LEU A 86 -12.03 -8.57 -5.38
N ARG A 87 -11.75 -9.40 -4.36
CA ARG A 87 -11.08 -10.69 -4.55
C ARG A 87 -11.87 -11.64 -5.43
N LYS A 88 -13.19 -11.64 -5.29
CA LYS A 88 -14.09 -12.50 -6.09
C LYS A 88 -13.94 -12.24 -7.59
N ASP A 89 -13.84 -10.96 -7.99
CA ASP A 89 -13.97 -10.55 -9.38
C ASP A 89 -12.65 -10.07 -10.03
N ILE A 90 -11.55 -10.04 -9.25
CA ILE A 90 -10.22 -9.67 -9.76
C ILE A 90 -9.30 -10.90 -9.67
N PRO A 91 -8.92 -11.51 -10.81
CA PRO A 91 -8.00 -12.65 -10.83
C PRO A 91 -6.56 -12.23 -10.59
N GLY A 92 -5.77 -13.15 -10.01
CA GLY A 92 -4.33 -12.99 -9.77
C GLY A 92 -4.02 -12.08 -8.57
N PRO A 93 -2.74 -11.72 -8.35
CA PRO A 93 -2.31 -11.04 -7.14
C PRO A 93 -3.00 -9.71 -6.89
N LEU A 94 -3.52 -9.56 -5.66
CA LEU A 94 -4.18 -8.36 -5.16
C LEU A 94 -3.40 -7.78 -3.98
N ASN A 95 -3.18 -6.47 -4.01
CA ASN A 95 -2.50 -5.71 -2.98
C ASN A 95 -3.49 -4.77 -2.29
N VAL A 96 -3.48 -4.76 -0.97
CA VAL A 96 -4.25 -3.83 -0.14
C VAL A 96 -3.33 -2.90 0.64
N LEU A 97 -3.85 -1.75 1.07
CA LEU A 97 -3.12 -0.82 1.93
C LEU A 97 -3.54 -1.04 3.38
N ALA A 98 -2.57 -1.36 4.23
CA ALA A 98 -2.80 -1.45 5.67
C ALA A 98 -3.17 -0.10 6.28
N GLY A 99 -4.21 -0.09 7.09
CA GLY A 99 -4.73 1.07 7.81
C GLY A 99 -5.54 0.66 9.03
N SER A 100 -6.14 1.63 9.72
CA SER A 100 -6.87 1.40 10.98
C SER A 100 -8.08 0.46 10.87
N HIS A 101 -8.68 0.36 9.69
CA HIS A 101 -9.87 -0.48 9.44
C HIS A 101 -9.55 -1.73 8.62
N THR A 102 -8.29 -1.93 8.25
CA THR A 102 -7.87 -3.10 7.48
C THR A 102 -7.99 -4.35 8.36
N PRO A 103 -8.57 -5.44 7.83
CA PRO A 103 -8.64 -6.72 8.54
C PRO A 103 -7.26 -7.23 8.97
N SER A 104 -7.23 -8.14 9.94
CA SER A 104 -5.99 -8.79 10.39
C SER A 104 -5.30 -9.56 9.25
N LEU A 105 -4.00 -9.81 9.41
CA LEU A 105 -3.24 -10.62 8.45
C LEU A 105 -3.87 -11.98 8.21
N GLN A 106 -4.43 -12.60 9.26
CA GLN A 106 -5.10 -13.89 9.15
C GLN A 106 -6.31 -13.80 8.22
N ILE A 107 -7.20 -12.82 8.44
CA ILE A 107 -8.40 -12.62 7.60
C ILE A 107 -8.00 -12.29 6.17
N LEU A 108 -6.98 -11.46 5.96
CA LEU A 108 -6.50 -11.13 4.61
C LEU A 108 -5.93 -12.37 3.90
N SER A 109 -5.24 -13.23 4.62
CA SER A 109 -4.73 -14.51 4.09
C SER A 109 -5.87 -15.46 3.70
N GLU A 110 -6.89 -15.58 4.55
CA GLU A 110 -8.09 -16.38 4.28
C GLU A 110 -8.87 -15.85 3.07
N LEU A 111 -8.88 -14.53 2.86
CA LEU A 111 -9.43 -13.90 1.67
C LEU A 111 -8.55 -14.05 0.42
N GLY A 112 -7.36 -14.62 0.53
CA GLY A 112 -6.44 -14.81 -0.60
C GLY A 112 -5.78 -13.50 -1.05
N ILE A 113 -5.45 -12.60 -0.13
CA ILE A 113 -4.70 -11.38 -0.43
C ILE A 113 -3.20 -11.71 -0.39
N GLU A 114 -2.51 -11.53 -1.50
CA GLU A 114 -1.12 -11.94 -1.66
C GLU A 114 -0.12 -10.84 -1.29
N ARG A 115 -0.58 -9.59 -1.20
CA ARG A 115 0.29 -8.45 -0.88
C ARG A 115 -0.38 -7.43 0.01
N ILE A 116 0.40 -6.91 0.97
CA ILE A 116 -0.01 -5.83 1.86
C ILE A 116 1.05 -4.73 1.80
N SER A 117 0.61 -3.50 1.56
CA SER A 117 1.45 -2.31 1.57
C SER A 117 1.19 -1.51 2.84
N CYS A 118 2.23 -1.06 3.51
CA CYS A 118 2.11 -0.18 4.69
C CYS A 118 2.14 1.32 4.33
N GLY A 119 2.50 1.67 3.09
CA GLY A 119 2.62 3.05 2.64
C GLY A 119 3.55 3.87 3.53
N SER A 120 3.13 5.08 3.87
CA SER A 120 3.87 5.97 4.77
C SER A 120 3.58 5.73 6.27
N ALA A 121 2.75 4.77 6.63
CA ALA A 121 2.31 4.59 8.02
C ALA A 121 3.48 4.34 9.01
N PRO A 122 4.47 3.48 8.72
CA PRO A 122 5.61 3.29 9.63
C PRO A 122 6.43 4.56 9.81
N PHE A 123 6.68 5.30 8.72
CA PHE A 123 7.40 6.58 8.80
C PHE A 123 6.63 7.61 9.64
N ARG A 124 5.32 7.75 9.41
CA ARG A 124 4.48 8.68 10.19
C ARG A 124 4.41 8.29 11.66
N ALA A 125 4.39 7.01 11.97
CA ALA A 125 4.42 6.51 13.35
C ALA A 125 5.74 6.90 14.04
N ALA A 126 6.87 6.68 13.37
CA ALA A 126 8.19 7.09 13.88
C ALA A 126 8.27 8.61 14.09
N LEU A 127 7.81 9.40 13.12
CA LEU A 127 7.78 10.87 13.23
C LEU A 127 6.87 11.36 14.38
N SER A 128 5.73 10.69 14.57
CA SER A 128 4.83 11.00 15.69
C SER A 128 5.47 10.72 17.06
N LEU A 129 6.27 9.66 17.15
CA LEU A 129 7.04 9.37 18.37
C LEU A 129 8.09 10.47 18.62
N VAL A 130 8.85 10.87 17.60
CA VAL A 130 9.85 11.95 17.73
C VAL A 130 9.19 13.26 18.18
N LYS A 131 8.03 13.60 17.59
CA LYS A 131 7.24 14.77 18.01
C LYS A 131 6.85 14.67 19.49
N LYS A 132 6.33 13.52 19.92
CA LYS A 132 5.90 13.27 21.31
C LYS A 132 7.08 13.38 22.31
N ILE A 133 8.24 12.86 21.95
CA ILE A 133 9.48 13.01 22.74
C ILE A 133 9.79 14.50 22.95
N GLY A 134 9.80 15.29 21.85
CA GLY A 134 10.08 16.73 21.95
C GLY A 134 9.06 17.49 22.81
N GLU A 135 7.78 17.22 22.66
CA GLU A 135 6.71 17.81 23.47
C GLU A 135 6.88 17.48 24.95
N ASP A 136 7.18 16.23 25.30
CA ASP A 136 7.37 15.82 26.71
C ASP A 136 8.59 16.47 27.34
N ILE A 137 9.70 16.58 26.65
CA ILE A 137 10.90 17.27 27.13
C ILE A 137 10.58 18.75 27.44
N ILE A 138 9.92 19.44 26.50
CA ILE A 138 9.66 20.87 26.62
C ILE A 138 8.58 21.16 27.67
N THR A 139 7.52 20.36 27.74
CA THR A 139 6.36 20.67 28.58
C THR A 139 6.42 20.03 29.96
N ARG A 140 7.07 18.88 30.10
CA ARG A 140 7.09 18.07 31.35
C ARG A 140 8.49 17.84 31.90
N GLY A 141 9.56 18.17 31.16
CA GLY A 141 10.92 17.81 31.52
C GLY A 141 11.17 16.31 31.59
N SER A 142 10.35 15.49 30.89
CA SER A 142 10.40 14.03 30.92
C SER A 142 11.15 13.47 29.72
N PHE A 143 11.93 12.42 29.96
CA PHE A 143 12.66 11.66 28.93
C PHE A 143 12.07 10.26 28.68
N SER A 144 10.98 9.90 29.35
CA SER A 144 10.44 8.54 29.34
C SER A 144 10.13 8.01 27.93
N HIS A 145 9.53 8.82 27.07
CA HIS A 145 9.25 8.41 25.69
C HIS A 145 10.52 8.16 24.83
N MET A 146 11.66 8.62 25.28
CA MET A 146 12.96 8.44 24.62
C MET A 146 13.76 7.28 25.23
N THR A 147 13.40 6.82 26.43
CA THR A 147 14.18 5.84 27.19
C THR A 147 13.46 4.54 27.46
N ASP A 148 12.13 4.59 27.64
CA ASP A 148 11.35 3.43 28.07
C ASP A 148 10.90 2.58 26.89
N GLY A 149 11.23 1.28 26.94
CA GLY A 149 10.81 0.32 25.90
C GLY A 149 11.44 0.54 24.52
N VAL A 150 12.56 1.28 24.46
CA VAL A 150 13.32 1.47 23.21
C VAL A 150 14.44 0.44 23.10
N LEU A 151 14.90 0.20 21.87
CA LEU A 151 16.03 -0.68 21.62
C LEU A 151 17.29 -0.16 22.33
N SER A 152 18.03 -1.05 22.99
CA SER A 152 19.38 -0.75 23.44
C SER A 152 20.32 -0.48 22.26
N TYR A 153 21.47 0.12 22.53
CA TYR A 153 22.50 0.34 21.50
C TYR A 153 22.94 -0.96 20.83
N GLY A 154 23.06 -2.05 21.61
CA GLY A 154 23.41 -3.38 21.07
C GLY A 154 22.34 -3.93 20.14
N GLU A 155 21.10 -3.97 20.59
CA GLU A 155 19.97 -4.45 19.77
C GLU A 155 19.80 -3.63 18.48
N ALA A 156 19.95 -2.31 18.54
CA ALA A 156 19.89 -1.46 17.37
C ALA A 156 21.04 -1.75 16.39
N ALA A 157 22.27 -1.94 16.90
CA ALA A 157 23.43 -2.29 16.09
C ALA A 157 23.27 -3.66 15.42
N ASP A 158 22.80 -4.66 16.16
CA ASP A 158 22.52 -6.00 15.66
C ASP A 158 21.44 -5.97 14.57
N TRP A 159 20.36 -5.25 14.80
CA TRP A 159 19.27 -5.10 13.83
C TRP A 159 19.75 -4.45 12.52
N ILE A 160 20.60 -3.43 12.59
CA ILE A 160 21.20 -2.77 11.43
C ILE A 160 22.17 -3.71 10.70
N SER A 161 22.98 -4.48 11.44
CA SER A 161 23.97 -5.40 10.87
C SER A 161 23.32 -6.54 10.10
N LEU A 162 22.24 -7.13 10.63
CA LEU A 162 21.44 -8.18 10.00
C LEU A 162 20.86 -7.73 8.64
N HIS A 163 20.58 -6.43 8.47
CA HIS A 163 20.01 -5.89 7.25
C HIS A 163 21.04 -5.32 6.26
N ARG A 164 22.30 -5.17 6.68
CA ARG A 164 23.40 -4.74 5.78
C ARG A 164 23.97 -5.84 4.89
N ASN A 165 23.78 -7.10 5.24
CA ASN A 165 24.31 -8.25 4.48
C ASN A 165 23.21 -9.21 4.01
N PRO A 166 22.40 -8.84 2.98
CA PRO A 166 21.33 -9.71 2.48
C PRO A 166 21.83 -10.99 1.79
N LYS A 167 23.16 -11.16 1.62
CA LYS A 167 23.75 -12.35 0.95
C LYS A 167 24.06 -13.53 1.88
N GLN A 168 23.92 -13.39 3.19
CA GLN A 168 24.25 -14.47 4.14
C GLN A 168 23.01 -15.26 4.64
N ASN A 169 21.79 -14.85 4.29
CA ASN A 169 20.54 -15.49 4.72
C ASN A 169 19.71 -16.06 3.55
N ARG A 170 20.36 -16.64 2.55
CA ARG A 170 19.70 -17.47 1.53
C ARG A 170 20.23 -18.87 1.55
#